data_0075e0f7f6133f8240c78010235bd0f7
#
_entry.id   0075e0f7f6133f8240c78010235bd0f7
#
_cell.length_a   1.000
_cell.length_b   1.000
_cell.length_c   1.000
_cell.angle_alpha   90.00
_cell.angle_beta   90.00
_cell.angle_gamma   90.00
#
_symmetry.space_group_name_H-M   'P 1'
#
loop_
_entity.id
_entity.type
_entity.pdbx_description
1 polymer ?
#
loop_
_entity_poly.entity_id
_entity_poly.type
_entity_poly.pdbx_seq_one_letter_code
_entity_poly.pdbx_strand_id
1 'polypeptide(L)'
;VVNSATYSGDAASSGTYSNGDTVSPFATPGDTGVILSTGNAVDFTNSDGTTNTNQSTGTSTDTAGGIDDDADFDAPGNSFDAAFLYMEFTPTGDTITLDFVLSSEEYPNFVNSAYNDVIGVWVNGVLATVNVGNGTASINNINNGTTQNIFNDNLADQFNTEMNGFTVTLTFTAPVTTGVINTLKVGVADVGDSGYDTILLIAGGSVQSTIIAQDDTIIFGLNDTKILDVLSNDTSTGGALTVTHINGQAVVASDPANNSITLATGQIITLLPDGTFQIQGDADLETVYFNYSIEDAAGNTDSVLVEVVQIPCFASGTAIETAEGPMLIENITAGMYVNTRDDGPQMVRWIGNSTVSTEGDQRPIRIKEGSFGATSDLTVSPQHRIMVEGCWAELLFGEPEVLVKAKNLINDCTVINDYELKQVTYHHMLFDRHQVITANGVACESYLPGNQTMAGFHHDTQEEILSLFPNLREDLGNYGGAARPIIKGREALP
;
A
#
# COMPACT_ATOMS: atom_id res chain seq x y z
N VAL A 1 21.33 -17.17 15.25
CA VAL A 1 21.78 -18.55 14.92
C VAL A 1 20.54 -19.43 14.85
N VAL A 2 20.31 -20.14 13.74
CA VAL A 2 19.27 -21.17 13.63
C VAL A 2 19.73 -22.40 14.40
N ASN A 3 18.90 -22.85 15.35
CA ASN A 3 19.20 -23.99 16.21
C ASN A 3 18.65 -25.29 15.61
N SER A 4 17.44 -25.24 15.04
CA SER A 4 16.79 -26.33 14.32
C SER A 4 15.83 -25.81 13.27
N ALA A 5 15.59 -26.61 12.23
CA ALA A 5 14.54 -26.36 11.24
C ALA A 5 13.90 -27.69 10.85
N THR A 6 12.59 -27.72 10.74
CA THR A 6 11.80 -28.89 10.32
C THR A 6 10.76 -28.45 9.29
N TYR A 7 10.54 -29.29 8.29
CA TYR A 7 9.49 -29.11 7.31
C TYR A 7 8.27 -29.98 7.66
N SER A 8 7.07 -29.46 7.39
CA SER A 8 5.80 -30.19 7.47
C SER A 8 4.97 -29.88 6.21
N GLY A 9 4.42 -30.91 5.60
CA GLY A 9 3.68 -30.88 4.34
C GLY A 9 4.06 -32.07 3.44
N ASP A 10 3.54 -32.10 2.22
CA ASP A 10 3.94 -33.11 1.23
C ASP A 10 5.41 -32.96 0.84
N ALA A 11 6.10 -34.05 0.57
CA ALA A 11 7.52 -34.02 0.19
C ALA A 11 7.78 -33.32 -1.14
N ALA A 12 6.80 -33.26 -2.06
CA ALA A 12 6.90 -32.54 -3.32
C ALA A 12 6.66 -31.03 -3.17
N SER A 13 6.02 -30.63 -2.07
CA SER A 13 5.61 -29.22 -1.80
C SER A 13 6.74 -28.38 -1.20
N SER A 14 7.96 -28.85 -1.18
CA SER A 14 9.10 -28.07 -0.71
C SER A 14 10.38 -28.34 -1.49
N GLY A 15 11.23 -27.33 -1.57
CA GLY A 15 12.53 -27.43 -2.23
C GLY A 15 13.46 -26.29 -1.84
N THR A 16 14.65 -26.34 -2.41
CA THR A 16 15.58 -25.20 -2.40
C THR A 16 15.89 -24.81 -3.82
N TYR A 17 16.09 -23.51 -4.05
CA TYR A 17 16.49 -22.97 -5.35
C TYR A 17 17.86 -22.30 -5.29
N SER A 18 18.48 -22.18 -6.45
CA SER A 18 19.73 -21.44 -6.67
C SER A 18 19.73 -20.81 -8.05
N ASN A 19 20.57 -19.78 -8.24
CA ASN A 19 20.62 -18.95 -9.43
C ASN A 19 19.27 -18.21 -9.72
N GLY A 20 18.53 -17.87 -8.69
CA GLY A 20 17.24 -17.20 -8.81
C GLY A 20 17.33 -15.91 -9.60
N ASP A 21 18.31 -15.07 -9.31
CA ASP A 21 18.53 -13.78 -10.00
C ASP A 21 18.83 -13.93 -11.49
N THR A 22 19.27 -15.10 -11.93
CA THR A 22 19.58 -15.38 -13.34
C THR A 22 18.47 -16.14 -14.05
N VAL A 23 17.84 -17.12 -13.37
CA VAL A 23 16.83 -18.02 -13.96
C VAL A 23 15.46 -17.40 -13.91
N SER A 24 15.08 -16.81 -12.79
CA SER A 24 13.75 -16.20 -12.58
C SER A 24 13.88 -14.80 -11.94
N PRO A 25 14.55 -13.85 -12.60
CA PRO A 25 14.73 -12.51 -12.07
C PRO A 25 13.34 -11.88 -11.79
N PHE A 26 13.24 -11.13 -10.71
CA PHE A 26 12.02 -10.55 -10.13
C PHE A 26 11.05 -11.53 -9.48
N ALA A 27 10.99 -12.80 -9.93
CA ALA A 27 10.08 -13.80 -9.37
C ALA A 27 10.67 -14.55 -8.16
N THR A 28 11.94 -14.35 -7.86
CA THR A 28 12.61 -14.88 -6.66
C THR A 28 13.10 -13.72 -5.78
N PRO A 29 13.02 -13.86 -4.43
CA PRO A 29 13.46 -12.80 -3.50
C PRO A 29 14.99 -12.71 -3.33
N GLY A 30 15.76 -13.49 -4.08
CA GLY A 30 17.23 -13.51 -4.08
C GLY A 30 17.77 -14.71 -4.83
N ASP A 31 19.10 -14.83 -4.94
CA ASP A 31 19.78 -15.85 -5.75
C ASP A 31 19.59 -17.29 -5.24
N THR A 32 19.38 -17.46 -3.94
CA THR A 32 19.17 -18.77 -3.30
C THR A 32 18.04 -18.70 -2.28
N GLY A 33 17.39 -19.83 -2.02
CA GLY A 33 16.36 -19.85 -1.01
C GLY A 33 15.61 -21.17 -0.88
N VAL A 34 14.44 -21.06 -0.26
CA VAL A 34 13.49 -22.17 -0.05
C VAL A 34 12.21 -21.89 -0.81
N ILE A 35 11.63 -22.92 -1.39
CA ILE A 35 10.29 -22.93 -1.98
C ILE A 35 9.37 -23.75 -1.09
N LEU A 36 8.23 -23.19 -0.73
CA LEU A 36 7.09 -23.89 -0.15
C LEU A 36 5.91 -23.71 -1.11
N SER A 37 5.17 -24.77 -1.38
CA SER A 37 4.07 -24.78 -2.35
C SER A 37 2.87 -25.53 -1.76
N THR A 38 1.67 -25.16 -2.14
CA THR A 38 0.49 -25.99 -1.91
C THR A 38 0.45 -27.16 -2.88
N GLY A 39 1.11 -27.06 -4.05
CA GLY A 39 1.33 -28.13 -5.01
C GLY A 39 2.78 -28.62 -5.08
N ASN A 40 3.28 -28.83 -6.31
CA ASN A 40 4.66 -29.29 -6.53
C ASN A 40 5.62 -28.11 -6.63
N ALA A 41 6.54 -27.96 -5.71
CA ALA A 41 7.54 -26.87 -5.71
C ALA A 41 8.45 -26.88 -6.96
N VAL A 42 8.62 -28.04 -7.61
CA VAL A 42 9.42 -28.17 -8.84
C VAL A 42 8.77 -27.52 -10.05
N ASP A 43 7.46 -27.31 -10.02
CA ASP A 43 6.68 -26.73 -11.13
C ASP A 43 6.73 -25.19 -11.14
N PHE A 44 7.47 -24.56 -10.22
CA PHE A 44 7.60 -23.10 -10.13
C PHE A 44 8.15 -22.47 -11.42
N THR A 45 9.17 -23.08 -12.05
CA THR A 45 9.85 -22.50 -13.22
C THR A 45 10.62 -23.52 -14.04
N ASN A 46 10.91 -23.16 -15.28
CA ASN A 46 11.82 -23.91 -16.14
C ASN A 46 13.29 -23.55 -15.83
N SER A 47 14.08 -24.55 -15.47
CA SER A 47 15.48 -24.39 -15.05
C SER A 47 16.43 -23.85 -16.15
N ASP A 48 16.02 -23.88 -17.41
CA ASP A 48 16.79 -23.39 -18.57
C ASP A 48 16.51 -21.92 -18.91
N GLY A 49 15.62 -21.24 -18.13
CA GLY A 49 15.25 -19.85 -18.34
C GLY A 49 14.35 -19.61 -19.55
N THR A 50 13.74 -20.66 -20.11
CA THR A 50 12.71 -20.48 -21.14
C THR A 50 11.43 -19.95 -20.49
N THR A 51 10.69 -19.12 -21.22
CA THR A 51 9.39 -18.63 -20.77
C THR A 51 8.41 -19.78 -20.60
N ASN A 52 7.45 -19.58 -19.73
CA ASN A 52 6.42 -20.54 -19.40
C ASN A 52 5.65 -21.02 -20.62
N THR A 53 5.36 -22.29 -20.60
CA THR A 53 4.49 -22.92 -21.61
C THR A 53 3.18 -23.42 -21.01
N ASN A 54 3.00 -23.27 -19.70
CA ASN A 54 1.87 -23.83 -18.96
C ASN A 54 1.27 -22.82 -17.98
N GLN A 55 0.45 -21.92 -18.48
CA GLN A 55 -0.15 -20.79 -17.75
C GLN A 55 -1.44 -21.16 -17.00
N SER A 56 -1.79 -22.39 -16.88
CA SER A 56 -3.02 -22.74 -16.18
C SER A 56 -3.04 -24.19 -15.81
N THR A 57 -3.64 -24.51 -14.72
CA THR A 57 -4.08 -25.87 -14.32
C THR A 57 -3.04 -26.99 -14.32
N GLY A 58 -1.84 -26.78 -14.84
CA GLY A 58 -0.79 -27.79 -14.90
C GLY A 58 -0.05 -27.98 -13.58
N THR A 59 -0.03 -26.96 -12.76
CA THR A 59 0.55 -26.94 -11.42
C THR A 59 -0.52 -27.13 -10.34
N SER A 60 -1.81 -27.03 -10.67
CA SER A 60 -2.91 -27.31 -9.76
C SER A 60 -2.89 -28.76 -9.29
N THR A 61 -2.44 -28.96 -8.08
CA THR A 61 -2.09 -30.29 -7.54
C THR A 61 -2.66 -30.47 -6.15
N ASP A 62 -3.70 -31.29 -6.03
CA ASP A 62 -4.11 -31.83 -4.73
C ASP A 62 -3.04 -32.84 -4.26
N THR A 63 -2.23 -32.46 -3.29
CA THR A 63 -1.11 -33.26 -2.81
C THR A 63 -1.57 -34.24 -1.73
N ALA A 64 -1.45 -35.53 -2.00
CA ALA A 64 -1.92 -36.60 -1.10
C ALA A 64 -1.25 -36.61 0.30
N GLY A 65 -0.18 -35.84 0.50
CA GLY A 65 0.54 -35.69 1.76
C GLY A 65 0.48 -34.26 2.32
N GLY A 66 -0.31 -33.40 1.71
CA GLY A 66 -0.59 -32.04 2.19
C GLY A 66 -1.28 -32.05 3.55
N ILE A 67 -1.25 -30.95 4.24
CA ILE A 67 -1.89 -30.80 5.55
C ILE A 67 -3.18 -30.01 5.36
N ASP A 68 -4.30 -30.67 5.58
CA ASP A 68 -5.62 -30.05 5.57
C ASP A 68 -6.02 -29.62 6.99
N ASP A 69 -6.87 -28.60 7.08
CA ASP A 69 -7.41 -28.09 8.33
C ASP A 69 -6.31 -27.73 9.37
N ASP A 70 -5.21 -27.08 8.93
CA ASP A 70 -4.20 -26.59 9.86
C ASP A 70 -4.75 -25.36 10.60
N ALA A 71 -4.83 -25.46 11.92
CA ALA A 71 -5.50 -24.48 12.78
C ALA A 71 -4.90 -23.06 12.70
N ASP A 72 -3.65 -22.92 12.28
CA ASP A 72 -3.01 -21.60 12.12
C ASP A 72 -3.44 -20.95 10.80
N PHE A 73 -3.72 -21.73 9.75
CA PHE A 73 -4.14 -21.24 8.45
C PHE A 73 -5.67 -21.16 8.27
N ASP A 74 -6.47 -21.78 9.14
CA ASP A 74 -7.94 -21.84 9.02
C ASP A 74 -8.68 -20.53 9.33
N ALA A 75 -7.99 -19.47 9.72
CA ALA A 75 -8.67 -18.23 10.12
C ALA A 75 -9.54 -17.59 9.00
N PRO A 76 -9.14 -17.60 7.70
CA PRO A 76 -9.98 -17.11 6.61
C PRO A 76 -10.97 -18.14 6.06
N GLY A 77 -10.80 -19.45 6.34
CA GLY A 77 -11.59 -20.56 5.82
C GLY A 77 -10.88 -21.89 6.07
N ASN A 78 -11.44 -23.01 5.60
CA ASN A 78 -10.73 -24.28 5.66
C ASN A 78 -9.47 -24.21 4.79
N SER A 79 -8.34 -24.61 5.37
CA SER A 79 -7.06 -24.70 4.66
C SER A 79 -6.84 -26.09 4.09
N PHE A 80 -6.14 -26.13 2.96
CA PHE A 80 -5.77 -27.35 2.25
C PHE A 80 -4.29 -27.30 1.87
N ASP A 81 -3.68 -28.45 1.74
CA ASP A 81 -2.31 -28.64 1.24
C ASP A 81 -1.25 -27.73 1.90
N ALA A 82 -1.43 -27.39 3.18
CA ALA A 82 -0.51 -26.53 3.88
C ALA A 82 0.92 -27.11 3.91
N ALA A 83 1.87 -26.25 3.59
CA ALA A 83 3.31 -26.52 3.59
C ALA A 83 4.05 -25.46 4.39
N PHE A 84 4.77 -25.86 5.45
CA PHE A 84 5.44 -24.88 6.31
C PHE A 84 6.78 -25.36 6.90
N LEU A 85 7.62 -24.37 7.19
CA LEU A 85 8.83 -24.53 7.99
C LEU A 85 8.58 -24.10 9.42
N TYR A 86 9.05 -24.91 10.35
CA TYR A 86 9.15 -24.55 11.76
C TYR A 86 10.63 -24.47 12.15
N MET A 87 11.03 -23.35 12.73
CA MET A 87 12.42 -23.09 13.12
C MET A 87 12.51 -22.67 14.57
N GLU A 88 13.57 -23.14 15.24
CA GLU A 88 14.05 -22.56 16.50
C GLU A 88 15.33 -21.79 16.22
N PHE A 89 15.43 -20.58 16.76
CA PHE A 89 16.60 -19.74 16.53
C PHE A 89 16.90 -18.87 17.77
N THR A 90 18.16 -18.44 17.88
CA THR A 90 18.62 -17.53 18.92
C THR A 90 19.11 -16.25 18.25
N PRO A 91 18.33 -15.14 18.30
CA PRO A 91 18.70 -13.87 17.68
C PRO A 91 19.77 -13.12 18.49
N THR A 92 20.51 -12.27 17.81
CA THR A 92 21.46 -11.33 18.42
C THR A 92 20.85 -9.94 18.63
N GLY A 93 19.81 -9.59 17.89
CA GLY A 93 18.99 -8.40 18.04
C GLY A 93 17.64 -8.69 18.70
N ASP A 94 16.82 -7.68 18.86
CA ASP A 94 15.45 -7.74 19.39
C ASP A 94 14.37 -7.79 18.30
N THR A 95 14.78 -7.75 17.04
CA THR A 95 13.95 -7.79 15.84
C THR A 95 14.55 -8.78 14.85
N ILE A 96 13.70 -9.47 14.09
CA ILE A 96 14.10 -10.30 12.95
C ILE A 96 13.36 -9.85 11.70
N THR A 97 13.98 -10.07 10.55
CA THR A 97 13.38 -9.94 9.22
C THR A 97 13.38 -11.27 8.48
N LEU A 98 12.54 -11.39 7.45
CA LEU A 98 12.48 -12.49 6.50
C LEU A 98 11.94 -11.98 5.17
N ASP A 99 12.71 -12.12 4.10
CA ASP A 99 12.34 -11.72 2.75
C ASP A 99 11.69 -12.84 1.98
N PHE A 100 10.59 -12.53 1.28
CA PHE A 100 9.82 -13.53 0.55
C PHE A 100 9.14 -12.94 -0.70
N VAL A 101 8.71 -13.83 -1.59
CA VAL A 101 7.79 -13.56 -2.71
C VAL A 101 6.61 -14.50 -2.59
N LEU A 102 5.40 -13.95 -2.68
CA LEU A 102 4.15 -14.70 -2.84
C LEU A 102 3.86 -14.80 -4.34
N SER A 103 3.61 -16.01 -4.82
CA SER A 103 3.37 -16.31 -6.23
C SER A 103 2.19 -17.26 -6.35
N SER A 104 1.26 -17.05 -7.30
CA SER A 104 0.07 -17.89 -7.39
C SER A 104 -0.51 -17.97 -8.82
N GLU A 105 -1.14 -19.10 -9.10
CA GLU A 105 -1.98 -19.31 -10.29
C GLU A 105 -3.39 -18.72 -10.15
N GLU A 106 -3.83 -18.39 -8.94
CA GLU A 106 -5.15 -17.80 -8.71
C GLU A 106 -5.30 -16.40 -9.34
N TYR A 107 -4.21 -15.73 -9.63
CA TYR A 107 -4.23 -14.44 -10.31
C TYR A 107 -4.64 -14.55 -11.78
N PRO A 108 -5.43 -13.61 -12.31
CA PRO A 108 -6.26 -12.61 -11.62
C PRO A 108 -7.67 -13.12 -11.33
N ASN A 109 -7.99 -14.37 -11.68
CA ASN A 109 -9.36 -14.89 -11.82
C ASN A 109 -10.07 -15.01 -10.48
N PHE A 110 -9.34 -15.26 -9.40
CA PHE A 110 -9.87 -15.49 -8.07
C PHE A 110 -9.64 -14.34 -7.10
N VAL A 111 -9.07 -13.23 -7.56
CA VAL A 111 -8.97 -11.99 -6.77
C VAL A 111 -10.36 -11.53 -6.31
N ASN A 112 -10.49 -11.23 -5.01
CA ASN A 112 -11.75 -10.91 -4.32
C ASN A 112 -12.77 -12.07 -4.29
N SER A 113 -12.31 -13.29 -4.37
CA SER A 113 -13.12 -14.50 -4.22
C SER A 113 -13.04 -15.08 -2.80
N ALA A 114 -13.73 -16.22 -2.59
CA ALA A 114 -13.59 -17.01 -1.36
C ALA A 114 -12.31 -17.87 -1.34
N TYR A 115 -11.67 -18.02 -2.48
CA TYR A 115 -10.41 -18.73 -2.67
C TYR A 115 -9.29 -17.70 -2.52
N ASN A 116 -8.82 -17.51 -1.31
CA ASN A 116 -7.83 -16.48 -0.98
C ASN A 116 -6.68 -17.14 -0.24
N ASP A 117 -5.85 -17.80 -0.99
CA ASP A 117 -4.67 -18.47 -0.45
C ASP A 117 -3.82 -17.54 0.38
N VAL A 118 -3.27 -18.09 1.42
CA VAL A 118 -2.61 -17.29 2.45
C VAL A 118 -1.19 -17.76 2.71
N ILE A 119 -0.35 -16.78 2.99
CA ILE A 119 0.90 -17.01 3.69
C ILE A 119 0.72 -16.68 5.16
N GLY A 120 1.38 -17.46 6.01
CA GLY A 120 1.36 -17.24 7.45
C GLY A 120 2.76 -17.24 8.03
N VAL A 121 3.01 -16.31 8.94
CA VAL A 121 4.26 -16.25 9.69
C VAL A 121 3.93 -16.03 11.15
N TRP A 122 4.36 -16.98 12.01
CA TRP A 122 4.15 -16.91 13.46
C TRP A 122 5.48 -16.87 14.17
N VAL A 123 5.68 -15.84 14.98
CA VAL A 123 6.84 -15.70 15.85
C VAL A 123 6.41 -15.93 17.29
N ASN A 124 7.01 -16.91 17.95
CA ASN A 124 6.64 -17.32 19.30
C ASN A 124 5.13 -17.65 19.44
N GLY A 125 4.52 -18.21 18.38
CA GLY A 125 3.11 -18.55 18.33
C GLY A 125 2.16 -17.35 18.13
N VAL A 126 2.68 -16.16 17.85
CA VAL A 126 1.88 -14.98 17.51
C VAL A 126 1.96 -14.75 16.01
N LEU A 127 0.79 -14.71 15.35
CA LEU A 127 0.71 -14.34 13.94
C LEU A 127 1.25 -12.94 13.76
N ALA A 128 2.19 -12.83 12.88
CA ALA A 128 2.75 -11.56 12.51
C ALA A 128 2.34 -11.23 11.07
N THR A 129 2.17 -9.97 10.78
CA THR A 129 1.56 -9.50 9.55
C THR A 129 2.53 -8.65 8.74
N VAL A 130 2.60 -8.89 7.45
CA VAL A 130 3.06 -7.88 6.50
C VAL A 130 1.84 -7.06 6.12
N ASN A 131 1.77 -5.83 6.61
CA ASN A 131 0.64 -4.96 6.34
C ASN A 131 0.83 -4.28 4.98
N VAL A 132 0.00 -4.67 4.02
CA VAL A 132 -0.09 -4.01 2.72
C VAL A 132 -1.53 -3.55 2.52
N GLY A 133 -1.73 -2.26 2.41
CA GLY A 133 -3.07 -1.70 2.26
C GLY A 133 -3.98 -2.02 3.45
N ASN A 134 -5.11 -2.65 3.20
CA ASN A 134 -6.15 -2.94 4.19
C ASN A 134 -6.04 -4.33 4.83
N GLY A 135 -4.93 -5.03 4.66
CA GLY A 135 -4.82 -6.40 5.17
C GLY A 135 -3.41 -6.98 5.10
N THR A 136 -3.36 -8.29 5.29
CA THR A 136 -2.13 -9.08 5.23
C THR A 136 -1.73 -9.39 3.79
N ALA A 137 -0.50 -9.83 3.58
CA ALA A 137 -0.05 -10.33 2.28
C ALA A 137 -0.88 -11.56 1.88
N SER A 138 -1.73 -11.39 0.88
CA SER A 138 -2.63 -12.41 0.31
C SER A 138 -3.01 -12.02 -1.11
N ILE A 139 -3.57 -12.96 -1.87
CA ILE A 139 -4.01 -12.76 -3.25
C ILE A 139 -5.05 -11.63 -3.36
N ASN A 140 -6.01 -11.58 -2.43
CA ASN A 140 -7.03 -10.53 -2.41
C ASN A 140 -6.47 -9.13 -2.13
N ASN A 141 -5.30 -9.04 -1.48
CA ASN A 141 -4.74 -7.77 -1.03
C ASN A 141 -3.60 -7.27 -1.92
N ILE A 142 -2.84 -8.17 -2.55
CA ILE A 142 -1.75 -7.79 -3.46
C ILE A 142 -2.07 -8.30 -4.86
N ASN A 143 -2.49 -7.40 -5.73
CA ASN A 143 -2.92 -7.72 -7.09
C ASN A 143 -2.92 -6.48 -7.98
N ASN A 144 -3.19 -6.69 -9.27
CA ASN A 144 -3.21 -5.63 -10.29
C ASN A 144 -4.34 -4.58 -10.11
N GLY A 145 -5.27 -4.80 -9.19
CA GLY A 145 -6.40 -3.88 -8.94
C GLY A 145 -6.19 -2.95 -7.75
N THR A 146 -5.40 -3.34 -6.77
CA THR A 146 -5.26 -2.62 -5.48
C THR A 146 -3.83 -2.16 -5.17
N THR A 147 -2.83 -2.93 -5.56
CA THR A 147 -1.42 -2.71 -5.20
C THR A 147 -0.48 -3.01 -6.38
N GLN A 148 -0.87 -2.53 -7.56
CA GLN A 148 -0.25 -2.90 -8.84
C GLN A 148 1.27 -2.63 -8.92
N ASN A 149 1.82 -1.70 -8.12
CA ASN A 149 3.26 -1.42 -8.17
C ASN A 149 4.12 -2.44 -7.43
N ILE A 150 3.52 -3.25 -6.55
CA ILE A 150 4.19 -4.33 -5.84
C ILE A 150 3.71 -5.71 -6.29
N PHE A 151 3.04 -5.76 -7.44
CA PHE A 151 2.54 -6.95 -8.09
C PHE A 151 3.05 -7.06 -9.52
N ASN A 152 3.48 -8.24 -9.94
CA ASN A 152 3.90 -8.56 -11.29
C ASN A 152 2.88 -9.51 -11.92
N ASP A 153 2.19 -9.04 -12.96
CA ASP A 153 1.28 -9.83 -13.78
C ASP A 153 2.08 -10.65 -14.77
N ASN A 154 1.87 -11.96 -14.81
CA ASN A 154 2.57 -12.88 -15.70
C ASN A 154 1.64 -13.55 -16.74
N LEU A 155 0.42 -13.09 -16.91
CA LEU A 155 -0.51 -13.65 -17.90
C LEU A 155 0.03 -13.58 -19.35
N ALA A 156 0.93 -12.64 -19.63
CA ALA A 156 1.60 -12.53 -20.93
C ALA A 156 2.87 -13.36 -21.03
N ASP A 157 3.16 -14.19 -20.02
CA ASP A 157 4.32 -15.10 -20.00
C ASP A 157 5.67 -14.39 -20.18
N GLN A 158 5.84 -13.31 -19.47
CA GLN A 158 7.02 -12.44 -19.59
C GLN A 158 8.09 -12.69 -18.54
N PHE A 159 7.75 -13.47 -17.51
CA PHE A 159 8.65 -13.88 -16.43
C PHE A 159 8.78 -15.40 -16.41
N ASN A 160 9.95 -15.89 -16.08
CA ASN A 160 10.20 -17.33 -16.02
C ASN A 160 9.67 -17.94 -14.72
N THR A 161 8.36 -18.03 -14.63
CA THR A 161 7.60 -18.77 -13.61
C THR A 161 6.29 -19.26 -14.21
N GLU A 162 5.80 -20.44 -13.83
CA GLU A 162 4.50 -20.97 -14.26
C GLU A 162 3.33 -20.21 -13.61
N MET A 163 3.58 -19.43 -12.57
CA MET A 163 2.58 -18.67 -11.85
C MET A 163 2.03 -17.51 -12.68
N ASN A 164 0.72 -17.27 -12.57
CA ASN A 164 0.01 -16.20 -13.29
C ASN A 164 0.34 -14.79 -12.76
N GLY A 165 0.84 -14.70 -11.54
CA GLY A 165 1.27 -13.45 -10.94
C GLY A 165 2.03 -13.66 -9.63
N PHE A 166 2.81 -12.65 -9.24
CA PHE A 166 3.63 -12.69 -8.04
C PHE A 166 3.92 -11.30 -7.49
N THR A 167 4.28 -11.22 -6.21
CA THR A 167 4.63 -9.95 -5.56
C THR A 167 6.06 -9.53 -5.89
N VAL A 168 6.41 -8.27 -5.71
CA VAL A 168 7.81 -7.91 -5.48
C VAL A 168 8.31 -8.60 -4.20
N THR A 169 9.62 -8.57 -3.94
CA THR A 169 10.14 -9.03 -2.64
C THR A 169 9.49 -8.23 -1.52
N LEU A 170 8.87 -8.92 -0.59
CA LEU A 170 8.27 -8.36 0.62
C LEU A 170 9.10 -8.82 1.81
N THR A 171 9.14 -8.00 2.86
CA THR A 171 9.85 -8.33 4.09
C THR A 171 8.87 -8.42 5.24
N PHE A 172 8.98 -9.48 5.97
CA PHE A 172 8.34 -9.67 7.25
C PHE A 172 9.26 -9.20 8.36
N THR A 173 8.74 -8.44 9.30
CA THR A 173 9.48 -7.94 10.48
C THR A 173 8.73 -8.29 11.77
N ALA A 174 9.44 -8.82 12.75
CA ALA A 174 8.84 -9.14 14.05
C ALA A 174 9.79 -8.94 15.23
N PRO A 175 9.24 -8.55 16.40
CA PRO A 175 9.99 -8.49 17.64
C PRO A 175 10.32 -9.90 18.17
N VAL A 176 11.52 -10.04 18.70
CA VAL A 176 12.02 -11.29 19.30
C VAL A 176 12.76 -11.00 20.60
N THR A 177 13.01 -12.05 21.40
CA THR A 177 13.80 -11.89 22.63
C THR A 177 15.25 -12.26 22.38
N THR A 178 16.12 -11.28 22.49
CA THR A 178 17.59 -11.43 22.27
C THR A 178 18.20 -12.50 23.16
N GLY A 179 19.05 -13.33 22.58
CA GLY A 179 19.89 -14.29 23.30
C GLY A 179 19.18 -15.49 23.91
N VAL A 180 17.88 -15.67 23.63
CA VAL A 180 17.11 -16.86 24.02
C VAL A 180 16.53 -17.55 22.79
N ILE A 181 16.06 -18.79 22.95
CA ILE A 181 15.40 -19.51 21.87
C ILE A 181 14.04 -18.85 21.58
N ASN A 182 13.83 -18.47 20.34
CA ASN A 182 12.54 -18.05 19.76
C ASN A 182 12.13 -19.08 18.71
N THR A 183 10.83 -19.07 18.37
CA THR A 183 10.28 -19.95 17.34
C THR A 183 9.75 -19.13 16.17
N LEU A 184 9.88 -19.68 14.96
CA LEU A 184 9.30 -19.14 13.74
C LEU A 184 8.61 -20.28 12.99
N LYS A 185 7.30 -20.16 12.70
CA LYS A 185 6.58 -20.97 11.73
C LYS A 185 6.28 -20.08 10.52
N VAL A 186 6.64 -20.53 9.33
CA VAL A 186 6.38 -19.80 8.07
C VAL A 186 5.90 -20.79 7.03
N GLY A 187 4.84 -20.44 6.29
CA GLY A 187 4.28 -21.35 5.29
C GLY A 187 3.17 -20.75 4.46
N VAL A 188 2.59 -21.59 3.63
CA VAL A 188 1.53 -21.30 2.67
C VAL A 188 0.46 -22.37 2.76
N ALA A 189 -0.80 -22.01 2.48
CA ALA A 189 -1.92 -22.95 2.38
C ALA A 189 -2.96 -22.43 1.39
N ASP A 190 -3.59 -23.33 0.64
CA ASP A 190 -4.80 -23.04 -0.12
C ASP A 190 -5.98 -22.81 0.82
N VAL A 191 -6.90 -21.95 0.44
CA VAL A 191 -8.10 -21.65 1.22
C VAL A 191 -9.35 -21.83 0.37
N GLY A 192 -10.24 -22.71 0.82
CA GLY A 192 -11.53 -22.95 0.19
C GLY A 192 -11.56 -24.13 -0.77
N ASP A 193 -10.47 -24.45 -1.44
CA ASP A 193 -10.27 -25.70 -2.20
C ASP A 193 -8.78 -26.08 -2.23
N SER A 194 -8.37 -27.07 -3.01
CA SER A 194 -7.00 -27.57 -3.16
C SER A 194 -6.50 -27.44 -4.60
N GLY A 195 -6.94 -26.40 -5.31
CA GLY A 195 -6.60 -26.22 -6.72
C GLY A 195 -6.11 -24.82 -7.02
N TYR A 196 -5.26 -24.65 -8.02
CA TYR A 196 -4.53 -23.43 -8.34
C TYR A 196 -3.46 -23.10 -7.30
N ASP A 197 -2.32 -23.74 -7.47
CA ASP A 197 -1.24 -23.73 -6.49
C ASP A 197 -0.72 -22.32 -6.18
N THR A 198 -0.41 -22.12 -4.91
CA THR A 198 0.23 -20.94 -4.39
C THR A 198 1.60 -21.29 -3.82
N ILE A 199 2.60 -20.46 -4.12
CA ILE A 199 4.00 -20.68 -3.80
C ILE A 199 4.55 -19.53 -2.98
N LEU A 200 5.22 -19.87 -1.89
CA LEU A 200 6.00 -18.98 -1.06
C LEU A 200 7.49 -19.23 -1.28
N LEU A 201 8.20 -18.25 -1.82
CA LEU A 201 9.64 -18.26 -1.94
C LEU A 201 10.25 -17.43 -0.82
N ILE A 202 11.22 -18.01 -0.10
CA ILE A 202 11.91 -17.37 1.03
C ILE A 202 13.37 -17.20 0.64
N ALA A 203 13.90 -15.98 0.74
CA ALA A 203 15.31 -15.71 0.42
C ALA A 203 16.26 -16.41 1.39
N GLY A 204 17.33 -16.99 0.85
CA GLY A 204 18.37 -17.64 1.65
C GLY A 204 19.13 -16.63 2.52
N GLY A 205 19.16 -16.89 3.82
CA GLY A 205 19.87 -16.02 4.77
C GLY A 205 19.06 -14.80 5.24
N SER A 206 17.82 -14.59 4.76
CA SER A 206 17.00 -13.44 5.12
C SER A 206 16.41 -13.49 6.54
N VAL A 207 16.38 -14.67 7.19
CA VAL A 207 16.05 -14.74 8.62
C VAL A 207 17.24 -14.20 9.42
N GLN A 208 17.21 -12.93 9.72
CA GLN A 208 18.36 -12.22 10.27
C GLN A 208 17.95 -11.11 11.25
N SER A 209 18.92 -10.54 11.95
CA SER A 209 18.79 -9.38 12.86
C SER A 209 19.98 -8.43 12.76
N THR A 210 20.70 -8.47 11.63
CA THR A 210 21.94 -7.71 11.41
C THR A 210 21.66 -6.37 10.76
N ILE A 211 20.77 -6.35 9.79
CA ILE A 211 20.25 -5.19 9.08
C ILE A 211 18.72 -5.26 9.20
N ILE A 212 18.09 -4.16 9.51
CA ILE A 212 16.64 -4.04 9.68
C ILE A 212 16.19 -2.80 8.93
N ALA A 213 15.50 -3.01 7.83
CA ALA A 213 14.75 -1.97 7.15
C ALA A 213 13.35 -1.85 7.78
N GLN A 214 12.85 -0.63 7.90
CA GLN A 214 11.55 -0.33 8.45
C GLN A 214 10.70 0.45 7.44
N ASP A 215 9.42 0.08 7.37
CA ASP A 215 8.47 0.73 6.47
C ASP A 215 8.52 2.25 6.59
N ASP A 216 8.43 2.90 5.45
CA ASP A 216 8.35 4.33 5.34
C ASP A 216 7.00 4.78 4.82
N THR A 217 6.63 6.00 5.16
CA THR A 217 5.42 6.59 4.61
C THR A 217 5.62 8.05 4.27
N ILE A 218 5.03 8.49 3.18
CA ILE A 218 5.05 9.90 2.78
C ILE A 218 3.69 10.35 2.30
N ILE A 219 3.26 11.53 2.78
CA ILE A 219 2.04 12.17 2.31
C ILE A 219 2.34 13.48 1.63
N PHE A 220 1.64 13.69 0.54
CA PHE A 220 1.67 14.97 -0.15
C PHE A 220 0.43 15.18 -1.03
N GLY A 221 0.24 16.41 -1.48
CA GLY A 221 -0.81 16.74 -2.44
C GLY A 221 -0.52 16.11 -3.80
N LEU A 222 -1.56 16.05 -4.61
CA LEU A 222 -1.45 15.57 -5.99
C LEU A 222 -0.31 16.27 -6.73
N ASN A 223 0.49 15.47 -7.44
CA ASN A 223 1.60 15.95 -8.25
C ASN A 223 2.67 16.79 -7.51
N ASP A 224 2.65 16.75 -6.20
CA ASP A 224 3.71 17.38 -5.39
C ASP A 224 5.00 16.56 -5.52
N THR A 225 6.11 17.16 -5.20
CA THR A 225 7.41 16.51 -5.13
C THR A 225 7.94 16.65 -3.71
N LYS A 226 8.21 15.54 -3.07
CA LYS A 226 8.72 15.49 -1.70
C LYS A 226 10.03 14.72 -1.63
N ILE A 227 10.80 15.06 -0.62
CA ILE A 227 12.00 14.30 -0.24
C ILE A 227 11.66 13.44 0.97
N LEU A 228 12.04 12.17 0.90
CA LEU A 228 11.92 11.18 1.97
C LEU A 228 13.30 10.64 2.31
N ASP A 229 13.69 10.75 3.57
CA ASP A 229 14.91 10.11 4.09
C ASP A 229 14.55 8.70 4.55
N VAL A 230 14.57 7.77 3.61
CA VAL A 230 14.19 6.36 3.81
C VAL A 230 15.15 5.57 4.68
N LEU A 231 16.38 6.07 4.88
CA LEU A 231 17.38 5.38 5.70
C LEU A 231 17.36 5.83 7.17
N SER A 232 16.54 6.82 7.52
CA SER A 232 16.58 7.45 8.84
C SER A 232 16.05 6.55 9.97
N ASN A 233 15.16 5.61 9.68
CA ASN A 233 14.56 4.64 10.60
C ASN A 233 15.21 3.24 10.49
N ASP A 234 16.04 3.01 9.46
CA ASP A 234 16.73 1.76 9.23
C ASP A 234 17.95 1.60 10.12
N THR A 235 18.27 0.36 10.47
CA THR A 235 19.40 0.07 11.34
C THR A 235 20.25 -1.08 10.81
N SER A 236 21.57 -1.00 11.03
CA SER A 236 22.49 -2.10 10.75
C SER A 236 23.64 -2.15 11.76
N THR A 237 24.05 -3.37 12.09
CA THR A 237 25.30 -3.63 12.83
C THR A 237 26.49 -3.81 11.88
N GLY A 238 26.26 -3.89 10.56
CA GLY A 238 27.26 -4.11 9.51
C GLY A 238 27.85 -2.82 8.92
N GLY A 239 27.39 -1.65 9.35
CA GLY A 239 27.93 -0.34 8.93
C GLY A 239 26.94 0.55 8.19
N ALA A 240 27.44 1.42 7.31
CA ALA A 240 26.61 2.38 6.59
C ALA A 240 25.68 1.68 5.61
N LEU A 241 24.45 2.20 5.52
CA LEU A 241 23.40 1.71 4.63
C LEU A 241 23.45 2.42 3.27
N THR A 242 23.08 1.69 2.23
CA THR A 242 22.96 2.21 0.86
C THR A 242 21.73 1.58 0.20
N VAL A 243 20.90 2.39 -0.46
CA VAL A 243 19.80 1.89 -1.31
C VAL A 243 20.39 1.28 -2.58
N THR A 244 19.98 0.07 -2.92
CA THR A 244 20.47 -0.68 -4.08
C THR A 244 19.41 -0.94 -5.15
N HIS A 245 18.16 -1.13 -4.76
CA HIS A 245 17.06 -1.44 -5.70
C HIS A 245 15.78 -0.68 -5.32
N ILE A 246 14.92 -0.47 -6.31
CA ILE A 246 13.53 -0.02 -6.15
C ILE A 246 12.65 -0.96 -7.00
N ASN A 247 11.66 -1.61 -6.40
CA ASN A 247 10.84 -2.66 -7.04
C ASN A 247 11.69 -3.70 -7.80
N GLY A 248 12.77 -4.16 -7.19
CA GLY A 248 13.70 -5.13 -7.77
C GLY A 248 14.58 -4.59 -8.91
N GLN A 249 14.40 -3.32 -9.34
CA GLN A 249 15.27 -2.69 -10.33
C GLN A 249 16.47 -2.04 -9.63
N ALA A 250 17.68 -2.37 -10.08
CA ALA A 250 18.91 -1.78 -9.53
C ALA A 250 18.95 -0.27 -9.80
N VAL A 251 19.27 0.51 -8.78
CA VAL A 251 19.41 1.96 -8.87
C VAL A 251 20.79 2.42 -8.40
N VAL A 252 21.30 3.49 -9.00
CA VAL A 252 22.61 4.06 -8.69
C VAL A 252 22.47 5.58 -8.52
N ALA A 253 22.55 6.07 -7.30
CA ALA A 253 22.32 7.48 -6.96
C ALA A 253 23.19 8.47 -7.78
N SER A 254 24.40 8.08 -8.17
CA SER A 254 25.32 8.92 -8.95
C SER A 254 25.13 8.83 -10.48
N ASP A 255 24.26 7.96 -10.96
CA ASP A 255 24.00 7.76 -12.39
C ASP A 255 22.61 8.23 -12.79
N PRO A 256 22.44 9.43 -13.37
CA PRO A 256 21.13 9.96 -13.76
C PRO A 256 20.33 9.12 -14.76
N ALA A 257 20.98 8.15 -15.41
CA ALA A 257 20.28 7.21 -16.31
C ALA A 257 19.65 6.03 -15.56
N ASN A 258 20.12 5.76 -14.33
CA ASN A 258 19.74 4.58 -13.54
C ASN A 258 19.39 4.93 -12.08
N ASN A 259 19.09 6.20 -11.77
CA ASN A 259 18.73 6.59 -10.40
C ASN A 259 17.23 6.78 -10.20
N SER A 260 16.39 6.48 -11.20
CA SER A 260 14.96 6.78 -11.14
C SER A 260 14.14 5.67 -11.76
N ILE A 261 12.97 5.39 -11.17
CA ILE A 261 11.93 4.54 -11.75
C ILE A 261 10.62 5.29 -11.84
N THR A 262 9.76 4.90 -12.79
CA THR A 262 8.35 5.32 -12.84
C THR A 262 7.50 4.14 -12.45
N LEU A 263 6.67 4.31 -11.42
CA LEU A 263 5.72 3.30 -10.98
C LEU A 263 4.63 3.08 -12.05
N ALA A 264 4.00 1.92 -12.05
CA ALA A 264 2.90 1.61 -12.98
C ALA A 264 1.70 2.56 -12.79
N THR A 265 1.54 3.11 -11.59
CA THR A 265 0.54 4.13 -11.23
C THR A 265 0.90 5.55 -11.65
N GLY A 266 2.14 5.82 -12.04
CA GLY A 266 2.56 7.12 -12.59
C GLY A 266 3.56 7.90 -11.74
N GLN A 267 3.70 7.61 -10.45
CA GLN A 267 4.67 8.30 -9.59
C GLN A 267 6.11 8.04 -10.05
N ILE A 268 6.98 9.03 -9.87
CA ILE A 268 8.41 8.91 -10.21
C ILE A 268 9.22 8.93 -8.92
N ILE A 269 10.01 7.89 -8.71
CA ILE A 269 10.90 7.74 -7.56
C ILE A 269 12.33 7.93 -8.04
N THR A 270 13.04 8.90 -7.48
CA THR A 270 14.43 9.21 -7.84
C THR A 270 15.32 9.11 -6.61
N LEU A 271 16.31 8.25 -6.64
CA LEU A 271 17.34 8.16 -5.61
C LEU A 271 18.34 9.31 -5.79
N LEU A 272 18.47 10.14 -4.78
CA LEU A 272 19.38 11.28 -4.76
C LEU A 272 20.78 10.89 -4.26
N PRO A 273 21.83 11.68 -4.57
CA PRO A 273 23.21 11.38 -4.16
C PRO A 273 23.45 11.33 -2.64
N ASP A 274 22.56 11.89 -1.84
CA ASP A 274 22.60 11.85 -0.38
C ASP A 274 21.90 10.62 0.23
N GLY A 275 21.33 9.74 -0.62
CA GLY A 275 20.62 8.52 -0.21
C GLY A 275 19.14 8.71 0.04
N THR A 276 18.60 9.93 -0.08
CA THR A 276 17.18 10.20 0.07
C THR A 276 16.43 9.91 -1.24
N PHE A 277 15.12 9.67 -1.15
CA PHE A 277 14.24 9.63 -2.32
C PHE A 277 13.61 10.98 -2.59
N GLN A 278 13.66 11.42 -3.84
CA GLN A 278 12.74 12.40 -4.37
C GLN A 278 11.55 11.66 -4.97
N ILE A 279 10.37 11.84 -4.41
CA ILE A 279 9.13 11.21 -4.85
C ILE A 279 8.26 12.28 -5.50
N GLN A 280 7.98 12.10 -6.78
CA GLN A 280 7.04 12.93 -7.53
C GLN A 280 5.72 12.19 -7.66
N GLY A 281 4.67 12.72 -7.09
CA GLY A 281 3.31 12.23 -7.23
C GLY A 281 2.73 12.48 -8.62
N ASP A 282 1.59 11.89 -8.88
CA ASP A 282 0.82 12.10 -10.11
C ASP A 282 -0.53 12.79 -9.85
N ALA A 283 -1.45 12.75 -10.82
CA ALA A 283 -2.73 13.44 -10.74
C ALA A 283 -3.83 12.65 -10.02
N ASP A 284 -3.54 11.45 -9.52
CA ASP A 284 -4.55 10.57 -8.94
C ASP A 284 -4.48 10.53 -7.41
N LEU A 285 -5.67 10.61 -6.77
CA LEU A 285 -5.79 10.32 -5.34
C LEU A 285 -5.74 8.83 -5.14
N GLU A 286 -4.63 8.38 -4.66
CA GLU A 286 -4.42 6.98 -4.37
C GLU A 286 -3.40 6.82 -3.26
N THR A 287 -3.39 5.65 -2.68
CA THR A 287 -2.29 5.17 -1.89
C THR A 287 -1.59 4.12 -2.73
N VAL A 288 -0.31 4.31 -2.95
CA VAL A 288 0.50 3.37 -3.69
C VAL A 288 1.67 2.91 -2.86
N TYR A 289 2.12 1.72 -3.16
CA TYR A 289 3.25 1.09 -2.49
C TYR A 289 4.36 0.86 -3.50
N PHE A 290 5.59 0.99 -3.06
CA PHE A 290 6.75 0.46 -3.75
C PHE A 290 7.74 -0.10 -2.73
N ASN A 291 8.60 -1.00 -3.16
CA ASN A 291 9.62 -1.59 -2.30
C ASN A 291 10.98 -0.95 -2.61
N TYR A 292 11.85 -0.87 -1.62
CA TYR A 292 13.27 -0.62 -1.83
C TYR A 292 14.12 -1.62 -1.06
N SER A 293 15.32 -1.88 -1.55
CA SER A 293 16.29 -2.75 -0.89
C SER A 293 17.51 -1.96 -0.47
N ILE A 294 18.02 -2.29 0.70
CA ILE A 294 19.23 -1.70 1.28
C ILE A 294 20.34 -2.75 1.43
N GLU A 295 21.56 -2.27 1.40
CA GLU A 295 22.76 -3.07 1.68
C GLU A 295 23.66 -2.31 2.67
N ASP A 296 24.23 -3.03 3.62
CA ASP A 296 25.22 -2.47 4.55
C ASP A 296 26.67 -2.68 4.05
N ALA A 297 27.61 -2.06 4.74
CA ALA A 297 29.04 -2.16 4.36
C ALA A 297 29.64 -3.59 4.51
N ALA A 298 28.94 -4.50 5.17
CA ALA A 298 29.33 -5.90 5.30
C ALA A 298 28.70 -6.80 4.22
N GLY A 299 27.82 -6.25 3.37
CA GLY A 299 27.10 -6.98 2.32
C GLY A 299 25.84 -7.69 2.80
N ASN A 300 25.31 -7.33 3.96
CA ASN A 300 23.98 -7.81 4.37
C ASN A 300 22.91 -6.96 3.65
N THR A 301 21.80 -7.57 3.29
CA THR A 301 20.69 -6.92 2.59
C THR A 301 19.39 -7.06 3.36
N ASP A 302 18.47 -6.11 3.17
CA ASP A 302 17.09 -6.17 3.62
C ASP A 302 16.21 -5.34 2.68
N SER A 303 14.92 -5.56 2.69
CA SER A 303 13.96 -4.86 1.82
C SER A 303 12.73 -4.42 2.59
N VAL A 304 12.09 -3.33 2.17
CA VAL A 304 10.96 -2.77 2.89
C VAL A 304 10.04 -1.97 1.97
N LEU A 305 8.83 -1.69 2.41
CA LEU A 305 7.84 -0.94 1.67
C LEU A 305 7.89 0.55 1.99
N VAL A 306 7.64 1.36 0.96
CA VAL A 306 7.26 2.76 1.09
C VAL A 306 5.80 2.91 0.70
N GLU A 307 5.02 3.49 1.58
CA GLU A 307 3.65 3.89 1.30
C GLU A 307 3.62 5.37 0.87
N VAL A 308 3.07 5.64 -0.30
CA VAL A 308 2.89 7.00 -0.85
C VAL A 308 1.40 7.33 -0.85
N VAL A 309 1.00 8.35 -0.12
CA VAL A 309 -0.41 8.74 0.03
C VAL A 309 -0.67 10.12 -0.56
N GLN A 310 -1.59 10.19 -1.51
CA GLN A 310 -2.03 11.45 -2.12
C GLN A 310 -3.45 11.80 -1.64
N ILE A 311 -3.64 12.98 -1.03
CA ILE A 311 -4.85 13.35 -0.28
C ILE A 311 -5.66 14.52 -0.88
N PRO A 312 -7.02 14.58 -0.65
CA PRO A 312 -7.87 15.66 -1.17
C PRO A 312 -7.73 16.95 -0.38
N CYS A 313 -7.79 18.09 -1.07
CA CYS A 313 -7.45 19.40 -0.50
C CYS A 313 -8.34 20.56 -0.94
N PHE A 314 -8.46 21.58 -0.09
CA PHE A 314 -8.95 22.93 -0.43
C PHE A 314 -7.80 23.88 -0.73
N ALA A 315 -7.93 24.72 -1.74
CA ALA A 315 -6.95 25.79 -2.00
C ALA A 315 -7.03 26.90 -0.94
N SER A 316 -5.89 27.55 -0.65
CA SER A 316 -5.88 28.81 0.12
C SER A 316 -6.84 29.85 -0.50
N GLY A 317 -7.43 30.67 0.35
CA GLY A 317 -8.47 31.63 -0.04
C GLY A 317 -9.89 31.05 -0.02
N THR A 318 -10.05 29.74 0.26
CA THR A 318 -11.35 29.13 0.44
C THR A 318 -11.99 29.57 1.78
N ALA A 319 -13.20 30.12 1.73
CA ALA A 319 -13.96 30.48 2.93
C ALA A 319 -14.75 29.27 3.43
N ILE A 320 -14.44 28.81 4.63
CA ILE A 320 -15.13 27.71 5.32
C ILE A 320 -16.14 28.30 6.31
N GLU A 321 -17.35 27.75 6.36
CA GLU A 321 -18.38 28.15 7.30
C GLU A 321 -18.03 27.69 8.72
N THR A 322 -17.70 28.62 9.61
CA THR A 322 -17.39 28.35 11.02
C THR A 322 -18.54 28.77 11.93
N ALA A 323 -18.47 28.39 13.21
CA ALA A 323 -19.44 28.82 14.22
C ALA A 323 -19.44 30.34 14.42
N GLU A 324 -18.38 31.03 14.04
CA GLU A 324 -18.22 32.50 14.14
C GLU A 324 -18.49 33.23 12.81
N GLY A 325 -18.90 32.50 11.76
CA GLY A 325 -19.08 32.97 10.39
C GLY A 325 -17.99 32.48 9.43
N PRO A 326 -18.07 32.86 8.15
CA PRO A 326 -17.10 32.44 7.15
C PRO A 326 -15.68 32.87 7.52
N MET A 327 -14.72 31.94 7.41
CA MET A 327 -13.29 32.17 7.68
C MET A 327 -12.44 31.53 6.58
N LEU A 328 -11.39 32.22 6.15
CA LEU A 328 -10.44 31.64 5.20
C LEU A 328 -9.73 30.43 5.81
N ILE A 329 -9.59 29.37 5.02
CA ILE A 329 -9.07 28.08 5.49
C ILE A 329 -7.68 28.18 6.09
N GLU A 330 -6.81 29.04 5.53
CA GLU A 330 -5.47 29.31 6.06
C GLU A 330 -5.44 29.98 7.44
N ASN A 331 -6.57 30.50 7.91
CA ASN A 331 -6.71 31.09 9.24
C ASN A 331 -7.38 30.14 10.25
N ILE A 332 -7.83 28.97 9.81
CA ILE A 332 -8.40 27.96 10.68
C ILE A 332 -7.29 27.21 11.40
N THR A 333 -7.47 26.95 12.68
CA THR A 333 -6.51 26.20 13.50
C THR A 333 -7.24 25.09 14.28
N ALA A 334 -6.50 24.08 14.71
CA ALA A 334 -7.04 23.04 15.58
C ALA A 334 -7.68 23.68 16.85
N GLY A 335 -8.82 23.14 17.25
CA GLY A 335 -9.65 23.65 18.35
C GLY A 335 -10.74 24.64 17.92
N MET A 336 -10.73 25.19 16.71
CA MET A 336 -11.82 26.00 16.18
C MET A 336 -13.03 25.13 15.78
N TYR A 337 -14.21 25.72 15.71
CA TYR A 337 -15.46 25.04 15.37
C TYR A 337 -15.92 25.40 13.96
N VAL A 338 -16.08 24.38 13.12
CA VAL A 338 -16.60 24.47 11.74
C VAL A 338 -18.02 23.92 11.71
N ASN A 339 -18.91 24.61 11.01
CA ASN A 339 -20.29 24.15 10.80
C ASN A 339 -20.29 22.95 9.84
N THR A 340 -20.85 21.85 10.29
CA THR A 340 -21.02 20.64 9.48
C THR A 340 -22.48 20.45 9.12
N ARG A 341 -22.74 19.72 8.04
CA ARG A 341 -24.09 19.53 7.52
C ARG A 341 -25.00 18.76 8.48
N ASP A 342 -24.46 17.73 9.12
CA ASP A 342 -25.24 16.76 9.88
C ASP A 342 -25.18 16.98 11.40
N ASP A 343 -24.03 17.47 11.92
CA ASP A 343 -23.74 17.47 13.34
C ASP A 343 -23.59 18.86 13.95
N GLY A 344 -23.96 19.91 13.19
CA GLY A 344 -23.75 21.30 13.62
C GLY A 344 -22.26 21.65 13.74
N PRO A 345 -21.89 22.59 14.63
CA PRO A 345 -20.48 22.97 14.80
C PRO A 345 -19.66 21.82 15.36
N GLN A 346 -18.60 21.41 14.64
CA GLN A 346 -17.65 20.39 15.05
C GLN A 346 -16.25 20.97 15.22
N MET A 347 -15.52 20.50 16.20
CA MET A 347 -14.18 20.97 16.49
C MET A 347 -13.17 20.40 15.48
N VAL A 348 -12.38 21.28 14.87
CA VAL A 348 -11.24 20.89 14.04
C VAL A 348 -10.19 20.24 14.94
N ARG A 349 -9.89 18.98 14.70
CA ARG A 349 -8.91 18.22 15.46
C ARG A 349 -7.50 18.45 14.95
N TRP A 350 -7.37 18.54 13.64
CA TRP A 350 -6.09 18.78 12.99
C TRP A 350 -6.30 19.52 11.66
N ILE A 351 -5.32 20.32 11.26
CA ILE A 351 -5.26 20.97 9.97
C ILE A 351 -3.81 21.00 9.48
N GLY A 352 -3.58 20.55 8.24
CA GLY A 352 -2.29 20.59 7.57
C GLY A 352 -2.37 21.32 6.24
N ASN A 353 -1.20 21.70 5.69
CA ASN A 353 -1.12 22.31 4.37
C ASN A 353 0.12 21.88 3.60
N SER A 354 0.05 21.94 2.26
CA SER A 354 1.16 21.76 1.34
C SER A 354 1.04 22.70 0.15
N THR A 355 2.18 23.11 -0.43
CA THR A 355 2.20 24.01 -1.59
C THR A 355 2.77 23.27 -2.79
N VAL A 356 2.01 23.23 -3.90
CA VAL A 356 2.32 22.46 -5.10
C VAL A 356 2.34 23.31 -6.36
N SER A 357 3.10 22.90 -7.39
CA SER A 357 3.00 23.44 -8.75
C SER A 357 1.71 22.97 -9.41
N THR A 358 1.20 23.72 -10.38
CA THR A 358 -0.05 23.41 -11.10
C THR A 358 0.20 23.10 -12.58
N GLU A 359 1.40 22.65 -12.95
CA GLU A 359 1.72 22.27 -14.32
C GLU A 359 1.24 20.84 -14.66
N GLY A 360 0.87 20.59 -15.91
CA GLY A 360 0.40 19.29 -16.38
C GLY A 360 -1.01 18.95 -15.88
N ASP A 361 -1.24 17.71 -15.48
CA ASP A 361 -2.51 17.18 -14.95
C ASP A 361 -2.80 17.61 -13.51
N GLN A 362 -1.92 18.43 -12.94
CA GLN A 362 -1.95 18.99 -11.58
C GLN A 362 -2.95 20.13 -11.39
N ARG A 363 -3.66 20.48 -12.44
CA ARG A 363 -4.50 21.68 -12.44
C ARG A 363 -5.62 21.56 -11.42
N PRO A 364 -5.72 22.53 -10.50
CA PRO A 364 -6.87 22.61 -9.61
C PRO A 364 -8.18 22.64 -10.42
N ILE A 365 -9.23 22.16 -9.81
CA ILE A 365 -10.57 22.28 -10.34
C ILE A 365 -11.21 23.54 -9.76
N ARG A 366 -11.66 24.43 -10.64
CA ARG A 366 -12.42 25.61 -10.27
C ARG A 366 -13.91 25.36 -10.49
N ILE A 367 -14.69 25.43 -9.41
CA ILE A 367 -16.14 25.44 -9.42
C ILE A 367 -16.57 26.89 -9.40
N LYS A 368 -17.19 27.36 -10.47
CA LYS A 368 -17.58 28.77 -10.62
C LYS A 368 -18.77 29.14 -9.74
N GLU A 369 -18.78 30.39 -9.31
CA GLU A 369 -19.91 30.99 -8.61
C GLU A 369 -21.26 30.63 -9.28
N GLY A 370 -22.25 30.28 -8.47
CA GLY A 370 -23.58 29.84 -8.90
C GLY A 370 -23.69 28.34 -9.19
N SER A 371 -22.58 27.55 -9.27
CA SER A 371 -22.62 26.11 -9.44
C SER A 371 -22.54 25.40 -8.08
N PHE A 372 -23.30 24.34 -7.91
CA PHE A 372 -23.36 23.58 -6.65
C PHE A 372 -23.61 24.43 -5.40
N GLY A 373 -24.26 25.58 -5.55
CA GLY A 373 -24.50 26.52 -4.45
C GLY A 373 -23.33 27.47 -4.16
N ALA A 374 -22.29 27.47 -4.96
CA ALA A 374 -21.12 28.33 -4.79
C ALA A 374 -21.48 29.83 -4.72
N THR A 375 -21.07 30.49 -3.65
CA THR A 375 -21.24 31.95 -3.44
C THR A 375 -20.08 32.75 -3.99
N SER A 376 -18.98 32.10 -4.31
CA SER A 376 -17.80 32.57 -5.01
C SER A 376 -17.06 31.37 -5.62
N ASP A 377 -16.13 31.60 -6.54
CA ASP A 377 -15.33 30.53 -7.13
C ASP A 377 -14.65 29.69 -6.03
N LEU A 378 -14.81 28.38 -6.10
CA LEU A 378 -14.15 27.42 -5.21
C LEU A 378 -13.08 26.66 -5.99
N THR A 379 -11.85 26.69 -5.48
CA THR A 379 -10.73 25.92 -6.04
C THR A 379 -10.36 24.78 -5.12
N VAL A 380 -10.37 23.57 -5.67
CA VAL A 380 -10.07 22.31 -4.95
C VAL A 380 -9.11 21.45 -5.75
N SER A 381 -8.51 20.46 -5.10
CA SER A 381 -7.76 19.41 -5.81
C SER A 381 -8.70 18.58 -6.70
N PRO A 382 -8.22 17.99 -7.81
CA PRO A 382 -9.05 17.22 -8.76
C PRO A 382 -9.87 16.11 -8.12
N GLN A 383 -9.37 15.53 -7.08
CA GLN A 383 -9.97 14.38 -6.41
C GLN A 383 -10.82 14.74 -5.18
N HIS A 384 -10.81 16.03 -4.78
CA HIS A 384 -11.66 16.48 -3.69
C HIS A 384 -13.12 16.16 -4.00
N ARG A 385 -13.84 15.60 -3.04
CA ARG A 385 -15.22 15.16 -3.29
C ARG A 385 -16.21 16.27 -2.94
N ILE A 386 -17.04 16.58 -3.94
CA ILE A 386 -18.13 17.51 -3.85
C ILE A 386 -19.41 16.71 -3.60
N MET A 387 -20.23 17.18 -2.70
CA MET A 387 -21.54 16.56 -2.48
C MET A 387 -22.49 16.94 -3.61
N VAL A 388 -23.02 15.93 -4.29
CA VAL A 388 -24.10 16.05 -5.29
C VAL A 388 -25.39 15.60 -4.63
N GLU A 389 -26.44 16.43 -4.74
CA GLU A 389 -27.73 16.21 -4.08
C GLU A 389 -28.92 16.40 -5.00
N GLY A 390 -30.08 15.91 -4.57
CA GLY A 390 -31.36 16.12 -5.24
C GLY A 390 -31.66 15.09 -6.32
N CYS A 391 -32.64 15.42 -7.19
CA CYS A 391 -33.18 14.48 -8.17
C CYS A 391 -32.13 13.88 -9.14
N TRP A 392 -31.05 14.56 -9.39
CA TRP A 392 -29.95 14.03 -10.22
C TRP A 392 -29.15 12.95 -9.49
N ALA A 393 -28.91 13.12 -8.20
CA ALA A 393 -28.24 12.09 -7.40
C ALA A 393 -29.11 10.83 -7.29
N GLU A 394 -30.42 11.00 -7.03
CA GLU A 394 -31.35 9.89 -6.99
C GLU A 394 -31.48 9.18 -8.36
N LEU A 395 -31.54 9.94 -9.45
CA LEU A 395 -31.72 9.38 -10.79
C LEU A 395 -30.50 8.60 -11.27
N LEU A 396 -29.30 9.12 -11.02
CA LEU A 396 -28.05 8.56 -11.53
C LEU A 396 -27.46 7.49 -10.60
N PHE A 397 -27.62 7.64 -9.29
CA PHE A 397 -26.92 6.82 -8.31
C PHE A 397 -27.87 6.10 -7.33
N GLY A 398 -29.17 6.39 -7.37
CA GLY A 398 -30.14 5.77 -6.47
C GLY A 398 -30.10 6.30 -5.01
N GLU A 399 -29.30 7.35 -4.76
CA GLU A 399 -29.09 7.94 -3.45
C GLU A 399 -29.40 9.44 -3.46
N PRO A 400 -30.00 10.01 -2.39
CA PRO A 400 -30.35 11.43 -2.36
C PRO A 400 -29.14 12.38 -2.30
N GLU A 401 -28.03 11.90 -1.76
CA GLU A 401 -26.79 12.64 -1.58
C GLU A 401 -25.59 11.68 -1.76
N VAL A 402 -24.63 12.08 -2.57
CA VAL A 402 -23.41 11.31 -2.86
C VAL A 402 -22.18 12.20 -2.92
N LEU A 403 -21.01 11.64 -2.69
CA LEU A 403 -19.72 12.30 -2.84
C LEU A 403 -19.09 11.92 -4.19
N VAL A 404 -18.87 12.93 -5.04
CA VAL A 404 -18.30 12.77 -6.39
C VAL A 404 -17.01 13.57 -6.50
N LYS A 405 -15.96 12.97 -7.05
CA LYS A 405 -14.68 13.64 -7.27
C LYS A 405 -14.84 14.86 -8.19
N ALA A 406 -14.23 15.99 -7.87
CA ALA A 406 -14.35 17.24 -8.63
C ALA A 406 -13.95 17.06 -10.11
N LYS A 407 -12.94 16.25 -10.40
CA LYS A 407 -12.53 15.93 -11.79
C LYS A 407 -13.64 15.28 -12.61
N ASN A 408 -14.51 14.51 -11.98
CA ASN A 408 -15.63 13.84 -12.66
C ASN A 408 -16.83 14.77 -12.88
N LEU A 409 -16.80 15.98 -12.33
CA LEU A 409 -17.81 17.02 -12.50
C LEU A 409 -17.43 18.05 -13.57
N ILE A 410 -16.23 17.93 -14.18
CA ILE A 410 -15.77 18.84 -15.22
C ILE A 410 -16.75 18.84 -16.39
N ASN A 411 -17.20 20.04 -16.78
CA ASN A 411 -18.14 20.25 -17.87
C ASN A 411 -17.67 21.41 -18.79
N ASP A 412 -16.43 21.88 -18.64
CA ASP A 412 -15.80 22.96 -19.40
C ASP A 412 -16.56 24.30 -19.40
N CYS A 413 -17.55 24.43 -18.53
CA CYS A 413 -18.41 25.60 -18.44
C CYS A 413 -18.44 26.18 -17.02
N THR A 414 -18.90 25.41 -16.06
CA THR A 414 -19.06 25.83 -14.66
C THR A 414 -18.14 25.10 -13.70
N VAL A 415 -17.64 23.94 -14.10
CA VAL A 415 -16.57 23.17 -13.42
C VAL A 415 -15.47 22.99 -14.45
N ILE A 416 -14.32 23.59 -14.22
CA ILE A 416 -13.23 23.68 -15.18
C ILE A 416 -11.87 23.41 -14.54
N ASN A 417 -10.91 22.98 -15.35
CA ASN A 417 -9.51 23.03 -14.94
C ASN A 417 -9.03 24.47 -14.81
N ASP A 418 -8.32 24.79 -13.73
CA ASP A 418 -7.74 26.13 -13.52
C ASP A 418 -6.38 26.26 -14.19
N TYR A 419 -6.30 27.01 -15.29
CA TYR A 419 -5.07 27.27 -16.04
C TYR A 419 -4.34 28.54 -15.61
N GLU A 420 -4.91 29.32 -14.71
CA GLU A 420 -4.37 30.63 -14.33
C GLU A 420 -3.36 30.54 -13.19
N LEU A 421 -3.56 29.58 -12.28
CA LEU A 421 -2.67 29.35 -11.16
C LEU A 421 -1.39 28.63 -11.63
N LYS A 422 -0.24 29.06 -11.15
CA LYS A 422 1.05 28.38 -11.36
C LYS A 422 1.50 27.58 -10.12
N GLN A 423 0.96 27.94 -8.98
CA GLN A 423 1.20 27.29 -7.70
C GLN A 423 -0.05 27.45 -6.84
N VAL A 424 -0.34 26.46 -6.03
CA VAL A 424 -1.46 26.46 -5.09
C VAL A 424 -1.02 25.89 -3.75
N THR A 425 -1.47 26.51 -2.66
CA THR A 425 -1.33 25.95 -1.31
C THR A 425 -2.64 25.26 -0.97
N TYR A 426 -2.57 23.98 -0.70
CA TYR A 426 -3.68 23.12 -0.34
C TYR A 426 -3.75 22.90 1.18
N HIS A 427 -4.96 22.79 1.72
CA HIS A 427 -5.24 22.57 3.13
C HIS A 427 -6.14 21.36 3.34
N HIS A 428 -5.89 20.60 4.43
CA HIS A 428 -6.66 19.45 4.86
C HIS A 428 -7.19 19.66 6.26
N MET A 429 -8.42 19.25 6.54
CA MET A 429 -9.06 19.47 7.83
C MET A 429 -9.66 18.16 8.37
N LEU A 430 -9.28 17.78 9.60
CA LEU A 430 -9.71 16.56 10.28
C LEU A 430 -10.63 16.88 11.46
N PHE A 431 -11.68 16.07 11.60
CA PHE A 431 -12.65 16.10 12.69
C PHE A 431 -12.67 14.77 13.48
N ASP A 432 -13.56 14.62 14.45
CA ASP A 432 -13.74 13.35 15.17
C ASP A 432 -14.31 12.21 14.30
N ARG A 433 -14.96 12.56 13.19
CA ARG A 433 -15.45 11.66 12.14
C ARG A 433 -15.56 12.41 10.82
N HIS A 434 -15.69 11.67 9.72
CA HIS A 434 -15.86 12.26 8.40
C HIS A 434 -17.09 13.15 8.35
N GLN A 435 -16.94 14.38 7.88
CA GLN A 435 -18.00 15.40 7.85
C GLN A 435 -18.20 15.92 6.42
N VAL A 436 -19.41 16.45 6.18
CA VAL A 436 -19.67 17.34 5.05
C VAL A 436 -19.65 18.77 5.60
N ILE A 437 -18.79 19.62 5.03
CA ILE A 437 -18.60 21.02 5.41
C ILE A 437 -18.96 21.94 4.24
N THR A 438 -19.15 23.22 4.50
CA THR A 438 -19.45 24.21 3.46
C THR A 438 -18.22 25.07 3.16
N ALA A 439 -17.77 25.03 1.92
CA ALA A 439 -16.63 25.77 1.40
C ALA A 439 -17.07 26.67 0.25
N ASN A 440 -16.94 27.98 0.37
CA ASN A 440 -17.47 28.98 -0.58
C ASN A 440 -18.93 28.71 -1.00
N GLY A 441 -19.77 28.22 -0.07
CA GLY A 441 -21.16 27.85 -0.33
C GLY A 441 -21.39 26.45 -0.87
N VAL A 442 -20.35 25.72 -1.28
CA VAL A 442 -20.41 24.35 -1.81
C VAL A 442 -20.27 23.33 -0.67
N ALA A 443 -21.10 22.31 -0.66
CA ALA A 443 -20.98 21.20 0.27
C ALA A 443 -19.85 20.24 -0.20
N CYS A 444 -18.86 20.06 0.65
CA CYS A 444 -17.64 19.30 0.36
C CYS A 444 -17.30 18.34 1.49
N GLU A 445 -16.52 17.30 1.19
CA GLU A 445 -16.01 16.41 2.21
C GLU A 445 -14.94 17.10 3.09
N SER A 446 -14.86 16.70 4.36
CA SER A 446 -13.67 16.89 5.19
C SER A 446 -12.65 15.78 4.87
N TYR A 447 -11.45 15.83 5.48
CA TYR A 447 -10.52 14.73 5.36
C TYR A 447 -11.08 13.46 6.04
N LEU A 448 -11.03 12.33 5.31
CA LEU A 448 -11.41 11.01 5.80
C LEU A 448 -10.14 10.17 6.02
N PRO A 449 -9.69 9.99 7.27
CA PRO A 449 -8.61 9.03 7.54
C PRO A 449 -9.11 7.61 7.24
N GLY A 450 -8.38 6.89 6.43
CA GLY A 450 -8.55 5.46 6.23
C GLY A 450 -7.25 4.75 6.59
N ASN A 451 -7.23 3.42 6.59
CA ASN A 451 -6.01 2.66 6.80
C ASN A 451 -4.90 3.15 5.84
N GLN A 452 -5.30 3.55 4.64
CA GLN A 452 -4.43 4.07 3.59
C GLN A 452 -4.00 5.53 3.78
N THR A 453 -4.72 6.35 4.54
CA THR A 453 -4.44 7.79 4.64
C THR A 453 -3.82 8.22 5.96
N MET A 454 -3.88 7.39 7.00
CA MET A 454 -3.26 7.68 8.31
C MET A 454 -1.78 7.26 8.35
N ALA A 455 -1.46 6.11 7.79
CA ALA A 455 -0.08 5.64 7.68
C ALA A 455 0.84 6.62 6.95
N GLY A 456 0.26 7.53 6.19
CA GLY A 456 0.94 8.48 5.34
C GLY A 456 1.33 9.82 5.93
N PHE A 457 1.06 10.15 7.18
CA PHE A 457 1.61 11.36 7.79
C PHE A 457 3.03 11.10 8.30
N HIS A 458 3.93 12.09 8.15
CA HIS A 458 5.22 12.07 8.84
C HIS A 458 5.03 11.56 10.28
N HIS A 459 5.92 10.71 10.77
CA HIS A 459 5.79 10.07 12.09
C HIS A 459 5.32 11.03 13.19
N ASP A 460 5.86 12.24 13.21
CA ASP A 460 5.44 13.27 14.16
C ASP A 460 3.98 13.70 13.97
N THR A 461 3.50 13.77 12.73
CA THR A 461 2.10 14.11 12.39
C THR A 461 1.16 12.92 12.62
N GLN A 462 1.61 11.70 12.32
CA GLN A 462 0.90 10.48 12.72
C GLN A 462 0.73 10.42 14.24
N GLU A 463 1.82 10.58 14.98
CA GLU A 463 1.81 10.59 16.44
C GLU A 463 0.94 11.73 16.97
N GLU A 464 0.95 12.90 16.33
CA GLU A 464 0.03 13.99 16.66
C GLU A 464 -1.43 13.56 16.45
N ILE A 465 -1.78 13.00 15.29
CA ILE A 465 -3.15 12.54 15.00
C ILE A 465 -3.51 11.35 15.89
N LEU A 466 -2.64 10.35 16.05
CA LEU A 466 -2.88 9.18 16.91
C LEU A 466 -2.92 9.56 18.40
N SER A 467 -2.27 10.64 18.82
CA SER A 467 -2.43 11.19 20.16
C SER A 467 -3.80 11.83 20.36
N LEU A 468 -4.35 12.44 19.28
CA LEU A 468 -5.70 13.00 19.28
C LEU A 468 -6.77 11.91 19.18
N PHE A 469 -6.47 10.78 18.53
CA PHE A 469 -7.36 9.65 18.30
C PHE A 469 -6.71 8.32 18.70
N PRO A 470 -6.55 8.04 20.01
CA PRO A 470 -5.85 6.84 20.47
C PRO A 470 -6.46 5.51 19.96
N ASN A 471 -7.77 5.48 19.73
CA ASN A 471 -8.47 4.30 19.23
C ASN A 471 -8.09 3.92 17.78
N LEU A 472 -7.52 4.87 17.02
CA LEU A 472 -7.03 4.62 15.66
C LEU A 472 -5.71 3.83 15.65
N ARG A 473 -5.01 3.72 16.79
CA ARG A 473 -3.84 2.83 16.93
C ARG A 473 -4.21 1.34 16.84
N GLU A 474 -5.44 1.00 17.24
CA GLU A 474 -5.92 -0.38 17.26
C GLU A 474 -6.53 -0.77 15.90
N ASP A 475 -7.31 0.13 15.32
CA ASP A 475 -7.97 -0.04 14.02
C ASP A 475 -8.40 1.33 13.47
N LEU A 476 -7.93 1.69 12.30
CA LEU A 476 -8.31 2.95 11.63
C LEU A 476 -9.78 2.95 11.19
N GLY A 477 -10.39 1.78 11.01
CA GLY A 477 -11.85 1.62 10.85
C GLY A 477 -12.66 2.20 12.01
N ASN A 478 -12.06 2.38 13.18
CA ASN A 478 -12.67 3.03 14.34
C ASN A 478 -12.99 4.53 14.11
N TYR A 479 -12.44 5.15 13.05
CA TYR A 479 -12.84 6.51 12.65
C TYR A 479 -14.26 6.55 12.08
N GLY A 480 -14.77 5.43 11.59
CA GLY A 480 -16.08 5.32 10.95
C GLY A 480 -16.05 5.51 9.44
N GLY A 481 -17.17 5.21 8.79
CA GLY A 481 -17.30 5.30 7.34
C GLY A 481 -17.42 6.73 6.81
N ALA A 482 -17.42 6.87 5.47
CA ALA A 482 -17.69 8.13 4.79
C ALA A 482 -19.08 8.69 5.15
N ALA A 483 -19.18 10.02 5.27
CA ALA A 483 -20.45 10.70 5.61
C ALA A 483 -21.56 10.49 4.56
N ARG A 484 -21.20 10.17 3.32
CA ARG A 484 -22.12 9.83 2.21
C ARG A 484 -21.49 8.74 1.33
N PRO A 485 -22.29 8.01 0.54
CA PRO A 485 -21.78 7.08 -0.47
C PRO A 485 -20.80 7.76 -1.43
N ILE A 486 -19.66 7.12 -1.67
CA ILE A 486 -18.63 7.61 -2.58
C ILE A 486 -18.82 6.97 -3.96
N ILE A 487 -18.96 7.78 -4.99
CA ILE A 487 -19.13 7.32 -6.36
C ILE A 487 -17.78 7.07 -7.01
N LYS A 488 -17.56 5.86 -7.52
CA LYS A 488 -16.34 5.48 -8.24
C LYS A 488 -16.39 5.96 -9.70
N GLY A 489 -15.20 6.23 -10.27
CA GLY A 489 -15.03 6.99 -11.51
C GLY A 489 -15.84 6.53 -12.75
N ARG A 490 -16.15 5.22 -12.88
CA ARG A 490 -16.98 4.73 -14.01
C ARG A 490 -18.48 4.96 -13.83
N GLU A 491 -18.92 5.18 -12.61
CA GLU A 491 -20.32 5.42 -12.26
C GLU A 491 -20.66 6.93 -12.25
N ALA A 492 -19.64 7.79 -12.27
CA ALA A 492 -19.78 9.25 -12.15
C ALA A 492 -19.93 9.97 -13.49
N LEU A 493 -19.85 9.25 -14.63
CA LEU A 493 -20.03 9.84 -15.95
C LEU A 493 -21.54 9.80 -16.31
N PRO A 494 -22.13 10.95 -16.68
CA PRO A 494 -23.53 11.00 -17.15
C PRO A 494 -23.75 10.28 -18.47
#